data_92be4214c3928eeed1332c74e0746a11
#
_entry.id   92be4214c3928eeed1332c74e0746a11
#
_cell.length_a   1.000
_cell.length_b   1.000
_cell.length_c   1.000
_cell.angle_alpha   90.00
_cell.angle_beta   90.00
_cell.angle_gamma   90.00
#
_symmetry.space_group_name_H-M   'P 1'
#
loop_
_entity.id
_entity.type
_entity.pdbx_description
1 polymer ?
#
loop_
_entity_poly.entity_id
_entity_poly.type
_entity_poly.pdbx_seq_one_letter_code
_entity_poly.pdbx_strand_id
1 'polypeptide(L)'
;RDDVESRGLGDVYKRQVSGNAISWLPTIIIAVYRFIATFFVILHYDWVMALIAFLSAPFLLLMSRFMIRRQREYSKEVREMSSNLMSFEVEAFYNFDTIKSFGIAPYYSKKMRWWQGLFKDISLKYNLFTIKTNIVMSILGSAVEFTAFGYCLFRLWTHDITYGTMTLFLQQRSNLSGAFGNVISIIPSFLNSSVSAHRIRELVELPKEVHIPESAKLDPLAKDGFRVQMHGVEFSYIEGNKVITRSEFQAAPGEIVALVGPSGEGKTTMIRLILGLIRPQEGETVIIASNGKTVPMNAETRHLFAYVPQGNTILSGTIAENMRMVKEDATDEEIIEALKISCAWDFVQHLPDTINSRVGERGRGFSEGQSQRLAIARAVLRDAPVLLLDEATSALDVTTERNVLRNIIRQRPNKTCIVTTHRPSVLGLCQRVYRVMNGTVAELDGAEGAKMVEDF
;
A
#
# COMPACT_ATOMS: atom_id res chain seq x y z
N ARG A 1 -6.88 -5.10 1.50
CA ARG A 1 -5.54 -4.46 1.49
C ARG A 1 -5.51 -3.23 0.61
N ASP A 2 -6.23 -3.27 -0.54
CA ASP A 2 -6.19 -2.21 -1.53
C ASP A 2 -6.94 -0.93 -1.11
N ASP A 3 -7.95 -1.02 -0.25
CA ASP A 3 -8.81 0.13 0.09
C ASP A 3 -8.20 1.03 1.19
N VAL A 4 -7.42 0.51 2.12
CA VAL A 4 -6.81 1.29 3.21
C VAL A 4 -5.46 1.87 2.79
N GLU A 5 -4.61 1.09 2.11
CA GLU A 5 -3.34 1.60 1.57
C GLU A 5 -3.58 2.58 0.41
N SER A 6 -4.56 2.31 -0.47
CA SER A 6 -4.94 3.23 -1.54
C SER A 6 -5.59 4.50 -1.01
N ARG A 7 -6.39 4.45 0.07
CA ARG A 7 -6.93 5.64 0.74
C ARG A 7 -5.80 6.45 1.38
N GLY A 8 -4.87 5.84 2.09
CA GLY A 8 -3.75 6.53 2.71
C GLY A 8 -2.83 7.22 1.68
N LEU A 9 -2.40 6.51 0.64
CA LEU A 9 -1.62 7.06 -0.47
C LEU A 9 -2.42 8.08 -1.28
N GLY A 10 -3.68 7.77 -1.58
CA GLY A 10 -4.59 8.67 -2.27
C GLY A 10 -4.80 9.98 -1.52
N ASP A 11 -4.95 9.95 -0.21
CA ASP A 11 -5.12 11.14 0.63
C ASP A 11 -3.87 12.02 0.68
N VAL A 12 -2.66 11.43 0.72
CA VAL A 12 -1.40 12.18 0.65
C VAL A 12 -1.29 12.90 -0.69
N TYR A 13 -1.48 12.22 -1.81
CA TYR A 13 -1.42 12.84 -3.14
C TYR A 13 -2.57 13.83 -3.36
N LYS A 14 -3.77 13.54 -2.88
CA LYS A 14 -4.92 14.45 -2.96
C LYS A 14 -4.65 15.74 -2.20
N ARG A 15 -4.12 15.68 -0.97
CA ARG A 15 -3.73 16.86 -0.20
C ARG A 15 -2.65 17.67 -0.92
N GLN A 16 -1.66 17.01 -1.50
CA GLN A 16 -0.59 17.67 -2.24
C GLN A 16 -1.13 18.38 -3.49
N VAL A 17 -1.99 17.73 -4.29
CA VAL A 17 -2.59 18.33 -5.49
C VAL A 17 -3.54 19.46 -5.12
N SER A 18 -4.46 19.26 -4.17
CA SER A 18 -5.42 20.28 -3.76
C SER A 18 -4.75 21.47 -3.07
N GLY A 19 -3.80 21.22 -2.15
CA GLY A 19 -3.06 22.28 -1.46
C GLY A 19 -2.25 23.15 -2.42
N ASN A 20 -1.59 22.52 -3.40
CA ASN A 20 -0.86 23.22 -4.43
C ASN A 20 -1.81 24.02 -5.34
N ALA A 21 -2.92 23.44 -5.81
CA ALA A 21 -3.89 24.13 -6.65
C ALA A 21 -4.50 25.38 -5.96
N ILE A 22 -4.81 25.25 -4.68
CA ILE A 22 -5.31 26.39 -3.87
C ILE A 22 -4.27 27.50 -3.75
N SER A 23 -2.97 27.17 -3.67
CA SER A 23 -1.91 28.19 -3.55
C SER A 23 -1.53 28.81 -4.90
N TRP A 24 -1.58 28.07 -6.00
CA TRP A 24 -1.18 28.57 -7.33
C TRP A 24 -2.19 29.54 -7.92
N LEU A 25 -3.47 29.26 -7.80
CA LEU A 25 -4.51 30.06 -8.46
C LEU A 25 -4.46 31.53 -8.03
N PRO A 26 -4.44 31.88 -6.72
CA PRO A 26 -4.26 33.25 -6.28
C PRO A 26 -2.92 33.86 -6.72
N THR A 27 -1.84 33.06 -6.65
CA THR A 27 -0.49 33.54 -6.99
C THR A 27 -0.40 33.92 -8.46
N ILE A 28 -0.96 33.08 -9.37
CA ILE A 28 -1.00 33.36 -10.80
C ILE A 28 -1.87 34.60 -11.07
N ILE A 29 -3.07 34.69 -10.51
CA ILE A 29 -3.97 35.82 -10.70
C ILE A 29 -3.31 37.12 -10.25
N ILE A 30 -2.73 37.14 -9.05
CA ILE A 30 -2.04 38.30 -8.50
C ILE A 30 -0.82 38.68 -9.35
N ALA A 31 -0.04 37.69 -9.78
CA ALA A 31 1.14 37.94 -10.63
C ALA A 31 0.77 38.50 -11.99
N VAL A 32 -0.25 37.94 -12.65
CA VAL A 32 -0.77 38.46 -13.94
C VAL A 32 -1.34 39.87 -13.77
N TYR A 33 -2.14 40.11 -12.74
CA TYR A 33 -2.66 41.43 -12.45
C TYR A 33 -1.53 42.45 -12.22
N ARG A 34 -0.56 42.12 -11.38
CA ARG A 34 0.61 42.97 -11.12
C ARG A 34 1.41 43.22 -12.37
N PHE A 35 1.62 42.21 -13.20
CA PHE A 35 2.33 42.35 -14.48
C PHE A 35 1.64 43.36 -15.39
N ILE A 36 0.35 43.20 -15.64
CA ILE A 36 -0.44 44.06 -16.50
C ILE A 36 -0.47 45.48 -15.96
N ALA A 37 -0.84 45.66 -14.68
CA ALA A 37 -0.92 46.97 -14.07
C ALA A 37 0.43 47.70 -14.08
N THR A 38 1.51 47.04 -13.72
CA THR A 38 2.86 47.58 -13.72
C THR A 38 3.32 47.98 -15.12
N PHE A 39 3.07 47.11 -16.10
CA PHE A 39 3.43 47.39 -17.50
C PHE A 39 2.74 48.66 -18.05
N PHE A 40 1.45 48.82 -17.84
CA PHE A 40 0.71 50.01 -18.27
C PHE A 40 1.15 51.28 -17.51
N VAL A 41 1.46 51.18 -16.23
CA VAL A 41 2.00 52.31 -15.47
C VAL A 41 3.33 52.77 -16.07
N ILE A 42 4.27 51.84 -16.31
CA ILE A 42 5.57 52.19 -16.87
C ILE A 42 5.39 52.78 -18.32
N LEU A 43 4.56 52.16 -19.14
CA LEU A 43 4.30 52.59 -20.51
C LEU A 43 3.75 54.01 -20.61
N HIS A 44 2.96 54.42 -19.62
CA HIS A 44 2.42 55.79 -19.56
C HIS A 44 3.50 56.87 -19.39
N TYR A 45 4.59 56.54 -18.68
CA TYR A 45 5.69 57.49 -18.42
C TYR A 45 6.79 57.46 -19.48
N ASP A 46 7.22 56.28 -19.91
CA ASP A 46 8.29 56.12 -20.91
C ASP A 46 8.20 54.74 -21.59
N TRP A 47 8.04 54.73 -22.91
CA TRP A 47 7.92 53.48 -23.68
C TRP A 47 9.22 52.68 -23.72
N VAL A 48 10.41 53.34 -23.66
CA VAL A 48 11.72 52.66 -23.65
C VAL A 48 11.92 51.94 -22.31
N MET A 49 11.54 52.61 -21.23
CA MET A 49 11.56 51.97 -19.89
C MET A 49 10.62 50.76 -19.85
N ALA A 50 9.42 50.87 -20.44
CA ALA A 50 8.50 49.74 -20.54
C ALA A 50 9.09 48.59 -21.35
N LEU A 51 9.80 48.88 -22.45
CA LEU A 51 10.46 47.88 -23.27
C LEU A 51 11.58 47.17 -22.50
N ILE A 52 12.46 47.90 -21.79
CA ILE A 52 13.52 47.34 -20.95
C ILE A 52 12.92 46.45 -19.87
N ALA A 53 11.88 46.89 -19.17
CA ALA A 53 11.23 46.11 -18.15
C ALA A 53 10.58 44.84 -18.72
N PHE A 54 9.91 44.94 -19.85
CA PHE A 54 9.24 43.82 -20.52
C PHE A 54 10.23 42.76 -21.04
N LEU A 55 11.33 43.18 -21.69
CA LEU A 55 12.32 42.27 -22.26
C LEU A 55 13.23 41.62 -21.19
N SER A 56 13.41 42.26 -20.04
CA SER A 56 14.27 41.74 -18.98
C SER A 56 13.80 40.37 -18.46
N ALA A 57 12.48 40.17 -18.33
CA ALA A 57 11.91 38.95 -17.79
C ALA A 57 12.04 37.73 -18.75
N PRO A 58 11.63 37.80 -20.05
CA PRO A 58 11.84 36.70 -20.99
C PRO A 58 13.33 36.41 -21.23
N PHE A 59 14.19 37.42 -21.19
CA PHE A 59 15.64 37.20 -21.30
C PHE A 59 16.20 36.33 -20.15
N LEU A 60 15.88 36.65 -18.89
CA LEU A 60 16.26 35.86 -17.75
C LEU A 60 15.64 34.44 -17.78
N LEU A 61 14.43 34.34 -18.31
CA LEU A 61 13.77 33.04 -18.53
C LEU A 61 14.52 32.13 -19.50
N LEU A 62 14.90 32.65 -20.64
CA LEU A 62 15.63 31.90 -21.66
C LEU A 62 16.97 31.40 -21.10
N MET A 63 17.69 32.25 -20.36
CA MET A 63 18.92 31.88 -19.70
C MET A 63 18.70 30.80 -18.61
N SER A 64 17.65 30.93 -17.80
CA SER A 64 17.33 29.96 -16.75
C SER A 64 16.92 28.58 -17.31
N ARG A 65 16.26 28.56 -18.48
CA ARG A 65 15.78 27.31 -19.10
C ARG A 65 16.91 26.32 -19.42
N PHE A 66 18.05 26.82 -19.89
CA PHE A 66 19.22 25.98 -20.14
C PHE A 66 19.79 25.38 -18.86
N MET A 67 19.85 26.19 -17.79
CA MET A 67 20.36 25.76 -16.48
C MET A 67 19.43 24.79 -15.77
N ILE A 68 18.10 25.00 -15.87
CA ILE A 68 17.07 24.13 -15.26
C ILE A 68 17.16 22.70 -15.78
N ARG A 69 17.46 22.48 -17.06
CA ARG A 69 17.57 21.12 -17.61
C ARG A 69 18.67 20.34 -16.90
N ARG A 70 19.86 20.91 -16.77
CA ARG A 70 21.01 20.29 -16.10
C ARG A 70 20.78 20.09 -14.60
N GLN A 71 20.15 21.06 -13.97
CA GLN A 71 19.77 20.98 -12.57
C GLN A 71 18.77 19.85 -12.29
N ARG A 72 17.84 19.59 -13.23
CA ARG A 72 16.91 18.48 -13.13
C ARG A 72 17.60 17.12 -13.19
N GLU A 73 18.61 16.94 -14.04
CA GLU A 73 19.40 15.71 -14.12
C GLU A 73 20.07 15.42 -12.79
N TYR A 74 20.81 16.38 -12.23
CA TYR A 74 21.44 16.24 -10.92
C TYR A 74 20.42 16.01 -9.79
N SER A 75 19.30 16.71 -9.82
CA SER A 75 18.23 16.53 -8.81
C SER A 75 17.61 15.14 -8.89
N LYS A 76 17.51 14.54 -10.09
CA LYS A 76 17.02 13.16 -10.26
C LYS A 76 18.04 12.18 -9.65
N GLU A 77 19.31 12.35 -9.96
CA GLU A 77 20.39 11.49 -9.44
C GLU A 77 20.47 11.53 -7.90
N VAL A 78 20.34 12.72 -7.28
CA VAL A 78 20.26 12.87 -5.82
C VAL A 78 19.05 12.14 -5.24
N ARG A 79 17.88 12.23 -5.87
CA ARG A 79 16.65 11.54 -5.40
C ARG A 79 16.77 10.02 -5.50
N GLU A 80 17.30 9.50 -6.60
CA GLU A 80 17.53 8.06 -6.78
C GLU A 80 18.49 7.53 -5.72
N MET A 81 19.58 8.26 -5.48
CA MET A 81 20.56 7.88 -4.46
C MET A 81 19.99 7.97 -3.04
N SER A 82 19.19 9.00 -2.73
CA SER A 82 18.47 9.13 -1.45
C SER A 82 17.50 7.97 -1.22
N SER A 83 16.78 7.56 -2.27
CA SER A 83 15.87 6.41 -2.21
C SER A 83 16.61 5.10 -1.93
N ASN A 84 17.75 4.87 -2.59
CA ASN A 84 18.55 3.67 -2.38
C ASN A 84 19.16 3.62 -0.96
N LEU A 85 19.63 4.77 -0.46
CA LEU A 85 20.12 4.89 0.92
C LEU A 85 19.01 4.58 1.93
N MET A 86 17.84 5.18 1.75
CA MET A 86 16.66 4.95 2.60
C MET A 86 16.22 3.49 2.59
N SER A 87 16.21 2.84 1.42
CA SER A 87 15.88 1.42 1.32
C SER A 87 16.87 0.55 2.09
N PHE A 88 18.16 0.87 2.01
CA PHE A 88 19.20 0.17 2.78
C PHE A 88 19.05 0.38 4.29
N GLU A 89 18.72 1.60 4.72
CA GLU A 89 18.45 1.91 6.13
C GLU A 89 17.25 1.11 6.66
N VAL A 90 16.14 1.12 5.93
CA VAL A 90 14.93 0.38 6.29
C VAL A 90 15.20 -1.13 6.35
N GLU A 91 15.93 -1.69 5.37
CA GLU A 91 16.32 -3.10 5.37
C GLU A 91 17.19 -3.45 6.59
N ALA A 92 18.14 -2.59 6.96
CA ALA A 92 18.97 -2.79 8.14
C ALA A 92 18.16 -2.77 9.44
N PHE A 93 17.15 -1.90 9.56
CA PHE A 93 16.25 -1.88 10.72
C PHE A 93 15.36 -3.11 10.79
N TYR A 94 14.78 -3.55 9.68
CA TYR A 94 13.96 -4.76 9.65
C TYR A 94 14.74 -6.03 10.02
N ASN A 95 16.01 -6.09 9.65
CA ASN A 95 16.89 -7.23 9.93
C ASN A 95 17.84 -6.99 11.13
N PHE A 96 17.48 -6.08 12.04
CA PHE A 96 18.35 -5.70 13.16
C PHE A 96 18.77 -6.87 14.02
N ASP A 97 17.83 -7.77 14.35
CA ASP A 97 18.10 -8.96 15.16
C ASP A 97 19.07 -9.91 14.44
N THR A 98 18.91 -10.07 13.13
CA THR A 98 19.85 -10.87 12.31
C THR A 98 21.24 -10.24 12.28
N ILE A 99 21.33 -8.92 12.08
CA ILE A 99 22.60 -8.19 12.07
C ILE A 99 23.32 -8.36 13.41
N LYS A 100 22.57 -8.31 14.50
CA LYS A 100 23.12 -8.42 15.86
C LYS A 100 23.51 -9.86 16.20
N SER A 101 22.67 -10.85 15.87
CA SER A 101 22.91 -12.27 16.17
C SER A 101 24.11 -12.85 15.42
N PHE A 102 24.32 -12.42 14.15
CA PHE A 102 25.49 -12.81 13.36
C PHE A 102 26.73 -11.95 13.62
N GLY A 103 26.63 -10.91 14.47
CA GLY A 103 27.76 -10.01 14.77
C GLY A 103 28.26 -9.18 13.56
N ILE A 104 27.43 -9.02 12.51
CA ILE A 104 27.79 -8.36 11.25
C ILE A 104 27.58 -6.83 11.25
N ALA A 105 27.32 -6.23 12.40
CA ALA A 105 27.19 -4.78 12.55
C ALA A 105 28.36 -3.97 11.98
N PRO A 106 29.65 -4.40 12.10
CA PRO A 106 30.78 -3.69 11.47
C PRO A 106 30.68 -3.65 9.94
N TYR A 107 30.22 -4.75 9.31
CA TYR A 107 29.99 -4.81 7.86
C TYR A 107 28.90 -3.82 7.42
N TYR A 108 27.76 -3.82 8.11
CA TYR A 108 26.66 -2.89 7.82
C TYR A 108 27.07 -1.43 8.03
N SER A 109 27.82 -1.14 9.09
CA SER A 109 28.36 0.22 9.33
C SER A 109 29.33 0.67 8.23
N LYS A 110 30.16 -0.23 7.70
CA LYS A 110 31.04 0.07 6.56
C LYS A 110 30.23 0.33 5.30
N LYS A 111 29.23 -0.48 5.02
CA LYS A 111 28.35 -0.33 3.85
C LYS A 111 27.52 0.94 3.95
N MET A 112 27.01 1.29 5.13
CA MET A 112 26.30 2.55 5.39
C MET A 112 27.18 3.77 5.10
N ARG A 113 28.42 3.78 5.62
CA ARG A 113 29.38 4.86 5.35
C ARG A 113 29.69 5.00 3.86
N TRP A 114 29.76 3.89 3.13
CA TRP A 114 29.94 3.91 1.69
C TRP A 114 28.75 4.56 0.96
N TRP A 115 27.52 4.16 1.31
CA TRP A 115 26.30 4.76 0.77
C TRP A 115 26.19 6.26 1.08
N GLN A 116 26.48 6.66 2.32
CA GLN A 116 26.52 8.06 2.75
C GLN A 116 27.60 8.86 2.03
N GLY A 117 28.78 8.26 1.79
CA GLY A 117 29.84 8.87 1.00
C GLY A 117 29.40 9.16 -0.43
N LEU A 118 28.77 8.18 -1.08
CA LEU A 118 28.27 8.33 -2.45
C LEU A 118 27.16 9.39 -2.55
N PHE A 119 26.21 9.37 -1.61
CA PHE A 119 25.15 10.38 -1.51
C PHE A 119 25.73 11.79 -1.29
N LYS A 120 26.74 11.92 -0.41
CA LYS A 120 27.45 13.18 -0.16
C LYS A 120 28.09 13.72 -1.45
N ASP A 121 28.82 12.88 -2.20
CA ASP A 121 29.54 13.30 -3.41
C ASP A 121 28.56 13.78 -4.49
N ILE A 122 27.46 13.08 -4.69
CA ILE A 122 26.40 13.47 -5.63
C ILE A 122 25.71 14.76 -5.18
N SER A 123 25.40 14.88 -3.90
CA SER A 123 24.78 16.08 -3.32
C SER A 123 25.70 17.29 -3.40
N LEU A 124 27.00 17.11 -3.21
CA LEU A 124 27.98 18.19 -3.39
C LEU A 124 28.03 18.68 -4.84
N LYS A 125 28.05 17.77 -5.82
CA LYS A 125 28.00 18.14 -7.25
C LYS A 125 26.75 18.96 -7.58
N TYR A 126 25.59 18.51 -7.10
CA TYR A 126 24.32 19.22 -7.28
C TYR A 126 24.35 20.62 -6.65
N ASN A 127 24.81 20.72 -5.38
CA ASN A 127 24.87 21.98 -4.66
C ASN A 127 25.86 22.96 -5.30
N LEU A 128 27.05 22.51 -5.69
CA LEU A 128 28.02 23.33 -6.39
C LEU A 128 27.50 23.84 -7.73
N PHE A 129 26.79 22.98 -8.49
CA PHE A 129 26.14 23.42 -9.73
C PHE A 129 25.07 24.47 -9.45
N THR A 130 24.24 24.26 -8.43
CA THR A 130 23.18 25.22 -8.02
C THR A 130 23.77 26.56 -7.59
N ILE A 131 24.84 26.57 -6.81
CA ILE A 131 25.54 27.80 -6.40
C ILE A 131 26.10 28.53 -7.63
N LYS A 132 26.81 27.83 -8.53
CA LYS A 132 27.32 28.41 -9.78
C LYS A 132 26.20 29.01 -10.62
N THR A 133 25.09 28.30 -10.76
CA THR A 133 23.89 28.76 -11.47
C THR A 133 23.34 30.04 -10.86
N ASN A 134 23.18 30.07 -9.54
CA ASN A 134 22.68 31.25 -8.82
C ASN A 134 23.61 32.46 -8.94
N ILE A 135 24.92 32.26 -8.90
CA ILE A 135 25.89 33.34 -9.11
C ILE A 135 25.77 33.91 -10.52
N VAL A 136 25.73 33.06 -11.55
CA VAL A 136 25.57 33.52 -12.93
C VAL A 136 24.27 34.29 -13.13
N MET A 137 23.15 33.75 -12.62
CA MET A 137 21.85 34.41 -12.70
C MET A 137 21.81 35.74 -11.93
N SER A 138 22.47 35.82 -10.79
CA SER A 138 22.61 37.06 -10.01
C SER A 138 23.41 38.11 -10.76
N ILE A 139 24.53 37.74 -11.37
CA ILE A 139 25.34 38.65 -12.19
C ILE A 139 24.53 39.17 -13.40
N LEU A 140 23.82 38.29 -14.11
CA LEU A 140 22.96 38.68 -15.23
C LEU A 140 21.83 39.61 -14.77
N GLY A 141 21.19 39.31 -13.65
CA GLY A 141 20.17 40.15 -13.02
C GLY A 141 20.70 41.52 -12.66
N SER A 142 21.89 41.59 -12.03
CA SER A 142 22.55 42.88 -11.72
C SER A 142 22.93 43.68 -12.94
N ALA A 143 23.42 43.04 -14.02
CA ALA A 143 23.71 43.71 -15.26
C ALA A 143 22.48 44.39 -15.88
N VAL A 144 21.34 43.70 -15.89
CA VAL A 144 20.06 44.29 -16.34
C VAL A 144 19.63 45.45 -15.41
N GLU A 145 19.90 45.32 -14.09
CA GLU A 145 19.58 46.35 -13.10
C GLU A 145 20.41 47.61 -13.30
N PHE A 146 21.71 47.46 -13.47
CA PHE A 146 22.61 48.58 -13.73
C PHE A 146 22.30 49.27 -15.09
N THR A 147 21.94 48.49 -16.10
CA THR A 147 21.51 49.07 -17.38
C THR A 147 20.24 49.92 -17.26
N ALA A 148 19.23 49.41 -16.57
CA ALA A 148 17.99 50.15 -16.32
C ALA A 148 18.24 51.39 -15.45
N PHE A 149 19.07 51.27 -14.40
CA PHE A 149 19.44 52.41 -13.54
C PHE A 149 20.24 53.49 -14.32
N GLY A 150 21.21 53.09 -15.11
CA GLY A 150 22.00 54.00 -15.95
C GLY A 150 21.15 54.77 -16.96
N TYR A 151 20.19 54.06 -17.59
CA TYR A 151 19.22 54.73 -18.48
C TYR A 151 18.35 55.73 -17.73
N CYS A 152 17.89 55.42 -16.56
CA CYS A 152 17.11 56.34 -15.71
C CYS A 152 17.94 57.58 -15.33
N LEU A 153 19.20 57.40 -14.94
CA LEU A 153 20.11 58.52 -14.61
C LEU A 153 20.34 59.42 -15.83
N PHE A 154 20.53 58.87 -17.02
CA PHE A 154 20.67 59.61 -18.24
C PHE A 154 19.43 60.46 -18.53
N ARG A 155 18.24 59.88 -18.43
CA ARG A 155 16.95 60.59 -18.63
C ARG A 155 16.69 61.66 -17.54
N LEU A 156 17.16 61.42 -16.31
CA LEU A 156 17.09 62.41 -15.22
C LEU A 156 18.03 63.56 -15.51
N TRP A 157 19.25 63.30 -16.04
CA TRP A 157 20.21 64.33 -16.39
C TRP A 157 19.78 65.19 -17.55
N THR A 158 19.09 64.59 -18.53
CA THR A 158 18.50 65.33 -19.67
C THR A 158 17.21 66.07 -19.26
N HIS A 159 16.79 66.05 -18.00
CA HIS A 159 15.56 66.66 -17.47
C HIS A 159 14.25 66.12 -18.12
N ASP A 160 14.30 64.92 -18.77
CA ASP A 160 13.15 64.29 -19.41
C ASP A 160 12.23 63.63 -18.39
N ILE A 161 12.77 63.23 -17.23
CA ILE A 161 12.00 62.62 -16.10
C ILE A 161 12.36 63.30 -14.80
N THR A 162 11.43 63.18 -13.83
CA THR A 162 11.69 63.64 -12.47
C THR A 162 12.32 62.54 -11.60
N TYR A 163 12.89 62.93 -10.46
CA TYR A 163 13.37 61.96 -9.46
C TYR A 163 12.27 61.00 -9.01
N GLY A 164 11.05 61.52 -8.83
CA GLY A 164 9.88 60.69 -8.47
C GLY A 164 9.55 59.64 -9.55
N THR A 165 9.64 60.00 -10.86
CA THR A 165 9.43 59.06 -11.95
C THR A 165 10.49 57.99 -11.99
N MET A 166 11.77 58.35 -11.74
CA MET A 166 12.88 57.39 -11.66
C MET A 166 12.66 56.38 -10.53
N THR A 167 12.34 56.83 -9.33
CA THR A 167 12.11 55.93 -8.20
C THR A 167 10.89 55.04 -8.40
N LEU A 168 9.82 55.57 -8.95
CA LEU A 168 8.63 54.79 -9.36
C LEU A 168 8.98 53.71 -10.37
N PHE A 169 9.77 54.02 -11.42
CA PHE A 169 10.18 53.04 -12.41
C PHE A 169 11.01 51.92 -11.80
N LEU A 170 12.02 52.20 -10.99
CA LEU A 170 12.87 51.21 -10.35
C LEU A 170 12.05 50.28 -9.44
N GLN A 171 11.08 50.83 -8.68
CA GLN A 171 10.16 50.08 -7.88
C GLN A 171 9.24 49.17 -8.72
N GLN A 172 8.65 49.71 -9.77
CA GLN A 172 7.74 48.97 -10.64
C GLN A 172 8.48 47.87 -11.42
N ARG A 173 9.72 48.11 -11.87
CA ARG A 173 10.56 47.08 -12.47
C ARG A 173 10.83 45.92 -11.50
N SER A 174 11.13 46.25 -10.25
CA SER A 174 11.32 45.20 -9.21
C SER A 174 10.05 44.38 -8.99
N ASN A 175 8.89 45.06 -8.93
CA ASN A 175 7.58 44.39 -8.83
C ASN A 175 7.30 43.45 -10.02
N LEU A 176 7.65 43.87 -11.23
CA LEU A 176 7.50 43.09 -12.46
C LEU A 176 8.37 41.84 -12.44
N SER A 177 9.65 42.02 -12.10
CA SER A 177 10.60 40.92 -11.96
C SER A 177 10.16 39.90 -10.88
N GLY A 178 9.67 40.37 -9.74
CA GLY A 178 9.12 39.53 -8.68
C GLY A 178 7.87 38.76 -9.11
N ALA A 179 6.92 39.42 -9.80
CA ALA A 179 5.73 38.78 -10.33
C ALA A 179 6.10 37.62 -11.29
N PHE A 180 7.06 37.87 -12.18
CA PHE A 180 7.59 36.86 -13.10
C PHE A 180 8.26 35.69 -12.38
N GLY A 181 9.10 35.99 -11.36
CA GLY A 181 9.76 34.98 -10.52
C GLY A 181 8.75 34.06 -9.84
N ASN A 182 7.67 34.63 -9.33
CA ASN A 182 6.59 33.87 -8.69
C ASN A 182 5.90 32.90 -9.66
N VAL A 183 5.61 33.33 -10.88
CA VAL A 183 5.01 32.45 -11.91
C VAL A 183 5.97 31.30 -12.26
N ILE A 184 7.27 31.60 -12.42
CA ILE A 184 8.27 30.57 -12.72
C ILE A 184 8.41 29.55 -11.61
N SER A 185 8.37 29.97 -10.36
CA SER A 185 8.50 29.08 -9.20
C SER A 185 7.36 28.07 -9.07
N ILE A 186 6.21 28.36 -9.68
CA ILE A 186 5.05 27.44 -9.72
C ILE A 186 5.29 26.26 -10.68
N ILE A 187 6.08 26.43 -11.75
CA ILE A 187 6.27 25.42 -12.80
C ILE A 187 6.75 24.07 -12.24
N PRO A 188 7.81 24.00 -11.39
CA PRO A 188 8.23 22.74 -10.80
C PRO A 188 7.15 22.09 -9.91
N SER A 189 6.44 22.89 -9.13
CA SER A 189 5.35 22.43 -8.28
C SER A 189 4.18 21.89 -9.11
N PHE A 190 3.83 22.54 -10.21
CA PHE A 190 2.82 22.07 -11.15
C PHE A 190 3.20 20.73 -11.78
N LEU A 191 4.44 20.58 -12.24
CA LEU A 191 4.93 19.31 -12.80
C LEU A 191 4.90 18.17 -11.76
N ASN A 192 5.32 18.44 -10.52
CA ASN A 192 5.26 17.44 -9.46
C ASN A 192 3.81 17.03 -9.14
N SER A 193 2.89 17.99 -9.10
CA SER A 193 1.47 17.70 -8.88
C SER A 193 0.83 16.95 -10.05
N SER A 194 1.26 17.22 -11.29
CA SER A 194 0.83 16.44 -12.45
C SER A 194 1.23 14.98 -12.36
N VAL A 195 2.46 14.69 -11.90
CA VAL A 195 2.91 13.30 -11.65
C VAL A 195 2.09 12.66 -10.53
N SER A 196 1.82 13.39 -9.46
CA SER A 196 0.98 12.90 -8.36
C SER A 196 -0.46 12.62 -8.82
N ALA A 197 -1.03 13.50 -9.64
CA ALA A 197 -2.35 13.30 -10.24
C ALA A 197 -2.40 12.07 -11.17
N HIS A 198 -1.33 11.84 -11.95
CA HIS A 198 -1.22 10.65 -12.79
C HIS A 198 -1.20 9.36 -11.95
N ARG A 199 -0.45 9.34 -10.87
CA ARG A 199 -0.44 8.19 -9.94
C ARG A 199 -1.81 7.95 -9.27
N ILE A 200 -2.53 9.01 -8.89
CA ILE A 200 -3.91 8.89 -8.39
C ILE A 200 -4.80 8.26 -9.47
N ARG A 201 -4.65 8.73 -10.70
CA ARG A 201 -5.43 8.22 -11.83
C ARG A 201 -5.15 6.74 -12.08
N GLU A 202 -3.89 6.32 -12.10
CA GLU A 202 -3.50 4.91 -12.21
C GLU A 202 -4.16 4.04 -11.12
N LEU A 203 -4.20 4.53 -9.87
CA LEU A 203 -4.86 3.83 -8.76
C LEU A 203 -6.39 3.78 -8.93
N VAL A 204 -7.00 4.86 -9.40
CA VAL A 204 -8.47 4.93 -9.59
C VAL A 204 -8.93 4.11 -10.80
N GLU A 205 -8.07 3.98 -11.82
CA GLU A 205 -8.32 3.20 -13.03
C GLU A 205 -8.04 1.68 -12.83
N LEU A 206 -7.49 1.27 -11.68
CA LEU A 206 -7.39 -0.15 -11.36
C LEU A 206 -8.76 -0.83 -11.47
N PRO A 207 -8.82 -2.05 -12.02
CA PRO A 207 -10.06 -2.78 -12.13
C PRO A 207 -10.75 -2.89 -10.77
N LYS A 208 -11.96 -2.38 -10.68
CA LYS A 208 -12.76 -2.50 -9.47
C LYS A 208 -13.21 -3.94 -9.29
N GLU A 209 -13.29 -4.36 -8.04
CA GLU A 209 -13.83 -5.66 -7.71
C GLU A 209 -15.28 -5.78 -8.18
N VAL A 210 -15.65 -6.94 -8.74
CA VAL A 210 -17.01 -7.16 -9.23
C VAL A 210 -17.89 -7.53 -8.06
N HIS A 211 -18.93 -6.74 -7.86
CA HIS A 211 -20.00 -6.99 -6.91
C HIS A 211 -21.18 -7.65 -7.64
N ILE A 212 -21.60 -8.83 -7.17
CA ILE A 212 -22.78 -9.52 -7.69
C ILE A 212 -23.85 -9.52 -6.58
N PRO A 213 -24.87 -8.63 -6.66
CA PRO A 213 -25.87 -8.47 -5.59
C PRO A 213 -26.67 -9.74 -5.27
N GLU A 214 -26.73 -10.69 -6.21
CA GLU A 214 -27.40 -11.97 -5.98
C GLU A 214 -26.74 -12.83 -4.90
N SER A 215 -25.47 -12.61 -4.62
CA SER A 215 -24.72 -13.31 -3.59
C SER A 215 -25.19 -12.95 -2.18
N ALA A 216 -25.65 -11.73 -1.96
CA ALA A 216 -26.21 -11.29 -0.67
C ALA A 216 -27.51 -12.05 -0.30
N LYS A 217 -28.18 -12.64 -1.28
CA LYS A 217 -29.41 -13.47 -1.05
C LYS A 217 -29.08 -14.87 -0.52
N LEU A 218 -27.83 -15.22 -0.32
CA LEU A 218 -27.42 -16.53 0.24
C LEU A 218 -27.43 -16.56 1.78
N ASP A 219 -27.48 -15.42 2.46
CA ASP A 219 -27.46 -15.32 3.92
C ASP A 219 -28.53 -16.16 4.63
N PRO A 220 -29.80 -16.18 4.19
CA PRO A 220 -30.86 -16.99 4.83
C PRO A 220 -30.59 -18.49 4.79
N LEU A 221 -29.66 -18.93 3.93
CA LEU A 221 -29.33 -20.35 3.71
C LEU A 221 -28.01 -20.73 4.44
N ALA A 222 -27.39 -19.81 5.15
CA ALA A 222 -26.11 -20.05 5.83
C ALA A 222 -26.17 -21.18 6.87
N LYS A 223 -27.34 -21.43 7.49
CA LYS A 223 -27.55 -22.46 8.51
C LYS A 223 -27.44 -23.90 7.99
N ASP A 224 -27.71 -24.10 6.71
CA ASP A 224 -27.77 -25.43 6.08
C ASP A 224 -26.40 -25.85 5.51
N GLY A 225 -25.38 -24.99 5.64
CA GLY A 225 -24.05 -25.21 5.07
C GLY A 225 -23.99 -24.94 3.56
N PHE A 226 -22.76 -24.89 3.06
CA PHE A 226 -22.47 -24.61 1.65
C PHE A 226 -21.45 -25.59 1.12
N ARG A 227 -21.61 -25.98 -0.15
CA ARG A 227 -20.59 -26.68 -0.92
C ARG A 227 -19.71 -25.68 -1.63
N VAL A 228 -18.40 -25.85 -1.54
CA VAL A 228 -17.42 -25.10 -2.31
C VAL A 228 -16.90 -25.98 -3.42
N GLN A 229 -16.88 -25.50 -4.65
CA GLN A 229 -16.44 -26.27 -5.81
C GLN A 229 -15.57 -25.42 -6.73
N MET A 230 -14.50 -26.03 -7.25
CA MET A 230 -13.67 -25.52 -8.34
C MET A 230 -13.80 -26.49 -9.51
N HIS A 231 -14.02 -25.98 -10.72
CA HIS A 231 -14.19 -26.79 -11.92
C HIS A 231 -13.31 -26.28 -13.04
N GLY A 232 -12.36 -27.13 -13.50
CA GLY A 232 -11.46 -26.84 -14.61
C GLY A 232 -10.57 -25.61 -14.39
N VAL A 233 -10.25 -25.27 -13.16
CA VAL A 233 -9.60 -23.98 -12.81
C VAL A 233 -8.16 -23.95 -13.26
N GLU A 234 -7.80 -22.90 -14.05
CA GLU A 234 -6.42 -22.52 -14.37
C GLU A 234 -6.10 -21.14 -13.81
N PHE A 235 -4.90 -21.00 -13.24
CA PHE A 235 -4.45 -19.72 -12.72
C PHE A 235 -2.93 -19.53 -12.83
N SER A 236 -2.54 -18.29 -13.19
CA SER A 236 -1.15 -17.81 -13.23
C SER A 236 -1.07 -16.40 -12.66
N TYR A 237 -0.08 -16.11 -11.83
CA TYR A 237 0.23 -14.73 -11.40
C TYR A 237 0.94 -13.92 -12.48
N ILE A 238 1.76 -14.61 -13.28
CA ILE A 238 2.52 -14.07 -14.41
C ILE A 238 2.20 -14.92 -15.61
N GLU A 239 1.94 -14.28 -16.74
CA GLU A 239 1.64 -14.96 -17.99
C GLU A 239 2.73 -15.98 -18.34
N GLY A 240 2.33 -17.22 -18.66
CA GLY A 240 3.23 -18.34 -18.97
C GLY A 240 3.71 -19.15 -17.76
N ASN A 241 3.50 -18.71 -16.52
CA ASN A 241 3.87 -19.49 -15.32
C ASN A 241 2.62 -19.98 -14.57
N LYS A 242 2.08 -21.14 -15.00
CA LYS A 242 0.88 -21.74 -14.42
C LYS A 242 1.14 -22.22 -12.99
N VAL A 243 0.36 -21.70 -12.03
CA VAL A 243 0.38 -22.12 -10.61
C VAL A 243 -0.69 -23.18 -10.35
N ILE A 244 -1.83 -23.10 -11.03
CA ILE A 244 -2.92 -24.08 -10.97
C ILE A 244 -3.31 -24.43 -12.42
N THR A 245 -3.44 -25.73 -12.72
CA THR A 245 -3.73 -26.24 -14.07
C THR A 245 -4.92 -27.20 -14.02
N ARG A 246 -6.02 -26.85 -14.72
CA ARG A 246 -7.26 -27.65 -14.89
C ARG A 246 -7.66 -28.45 -13.66
N SER A 247 -7.68 -27.79 -12.53
CA SER A 247 -7.86 -28.43 -11.25
C SER A 247 -9.35 -28.53 -10.86
N GLU A 248 -9.68 -29.67 -10.24
CA GLU A 248 -10.99 -29.95 -9.65
C GLU A 248 -10.86 -29.97 -8.13
N PHE A 249 -11.83 -29.40 -7.45
CA PHE A 249 -11.89 -29.42 -5.99
C PHE A 249 -13.35 -29.37 -5.52
N GLN A 250 -13.64 -30.08 -4.46
CA GLN A 250 -14.98 -30.07 -3.83
C GLN A 250 -14.86 -30.22 -2.33
N ALA A 251 -15.63 -29.40 -1.59
CA ALA A 251 -15.85 -29.55 -0.15
C ALA A 251 -17.35 -29.42 0.11
N ALA A 252 -17.96 -30.44 0.70
CA ALA A 252 -19.40 -30.48 0.99
C ALA A 252 -19.71 -29.91 2.40
N PRO A 253 -20.99 -29.55 2.69
CA PRO A 253 -21.40 -29.12 4.03
C PRO A 253 -21.03 -30.16 5.10
N GLY A 254 -20.44 -29.69 6.21
CA GLY A 254 -20.03 -30.55 7.32
C GLY A 254 -18.74 -31.35 7.10
N GLU A 255 -18.12 -31.26 5.90
CA GLU A 255 -16.84 -31.94 5.63
C GLU A 255 -15.65 -31.08 6.11
N ILE A 256 -14.63 -31.79 6.58
CA ILE A 256 -13.27 -31.27 6.70
C ILE A 256 -12.46 -31.78 5.53
N VAL A 257 -11.94 -30.85 4.76
CA VAL A 257 -11.12 -31.14 3.57
C VAL A 257 -9.72 -30.62 3.79
N ALA A 258 -8.72 -31.50 3.66
CA ALA A 258 -7.32 -31.11 3.75
C ALA A 258 -6.74 -30.82 2.37
N LEU A 259 -5.96 -29.74 2.28
CA LEU A 259 -5.07 -29.45 1.16
C LEU A 259 -3.64 -29.75 1.61
N VAL A 260 -2.99 -30.71 0.98
CA VAL A 260 -1.62 -31.15 1.29
C VAL A 260 -0.70 -30.95 0.09
N GLY A 261 0.59 -30.82 0.35
CA GLY A 261 1.59 -30.67 -0.72
C GLY A 261 2.76 -29.79 -0.28
N PRO A 262 3.89 -29.81 -0.98
CA PRO A 262 5.05 -29.00 -0.64
C PRO A 262 4.75 -27.51 -0.56
N SER A 263 5.62 -26.74 0.12
CA SER A 263 5.49 -25.27 0.18
C SER A 263 5.72 -24.68 -1.23
N GLY A 264 4.91 -23.69 -1.59
CA GLY A 264 5.01 -23.04 -2.91
C GLY A 264 4.17 -23.66 -4.04
N GLU A 265 3.57 -24.83 -3.86
CA GLU A 265 2.81 -25.57 -4.89
C GLU A 265 1.41 -24.99 -5.20
N GLY A 266 0.97 -23.93 -4.51
CA GLY A 266 -0.28 -23.24 -4.84
C GLY A 266 -1.44 -23.43 -3.84
N LYS A 267 -1.24 -24.04 -2.67
CA LYS A 267 -2.28 -24.21 -1.63
C LYS A 267 -2.93 -22.89 -1.23
N THR A 268 -2.14 -21.89 -0.90
CA THR A 268 -2.63 -20.53 -0.58
C THR A 268 -3.30 -19.87 -1.80
N THR A 269 -2.83 -20.17 -3.03
CA THR A 269 -3.46 -19.70 -4.27
C THR A 269 -4.86 -20.28 -4.41
N MET A 270 -5.06 -21.59 -4.13
CA MET A 270 -6.40 -22.20 -4.09
C MET A 270 -7.31 -21.51 -3.08
N ILE A 271 -6.84 -21.26 -1.87
CA ILE A 271 -7.63 -20.54 -0.86
C ILE A 271 -8.01 -19.14 -1.35
N ARG A 272 -7.10 -18.42 -2.01
CA ARG A 272 -7.39 -17.11 -2.59
C ARG A 272 -8.41 -17.17 -3.73
N LEU A 273 -8.39 -18.21 -4.54
CA LEU A 273 -9.41 -18.47 -5.57
C LEU A 273 -10.78 -18.78 -4.94
N ILE A 274 -10.80 -19.62 -3.89
CA ILE A 274 -12.02 -19.95 -3.13
C ILE A 274 -12.59 -18.68 -2.46
N LEU A 275 -11.77 -17.78 -1.96
CA LEU A 275 -12.23 -16.50 -1.39
C LEU A 275 -12.62 -15.46 -2.46
N GLY A 276 -12.44 -15.76 -3.74
CA GLY A 276 -12.64 -14.79 -4.81
C GLY A 276 -11.73 -13.56 -4.70
N LEU A 277 -10.58 -13.68 -4.02
CA LEU A 277 -9.56 -12.62 -3.94
C LEU A 277 -8.78 -12.49 -5.25
N ILE A 278 -8.69 -13.57 -6.00
CA ILE A 278 -8.13 -13.66 -7.35
C ILE A 278 -9.10 -14.47 -8.21
N ARG A 279 -9.07 -14.25 -9.53
CA ARG A 279 -9.97 -14.92 -10.47
C ARG A 279 -9.19 -15.90 -11.31
N PRO A 280 -9.77 -17.08 -11.60
CA PRO A 280 -9.17 -17.99 -12.55
C PRO A 280 -9.16 -17.39 -13.97
N GLN A 281 -8.18 -17.75 -14.78
CA GLN A 281 -8.14 -17.44 -16.22
C GLN A 281 -9.06 -18.36 -17.01
N GLU A 282 -9.13 -19.64 -16.61
CA GLU A 282 -10.08 -20.63 -17.17
C GLU A 282 -10.76 -21.37 -16.02
N GLY A 283 -11.93 -21.93 -16.30
CA GLY A 283 -12.76 -22.62 -15.31
C GLY A 283 -13.50 -21.66 -14.38
N GLU A 284 -14.05 -22.20 -13.33
CA GLU A 284 -14.83 -21.42 -12.35
C GLU A 284 -14.65 -21.92 -10.92
N THR A 285 -14.80 -21.01 -9.99
CA THR A 285 -14.88 -21.31 -8.55
C THR A 285 -16.25 -20.83 -8.08
N VAL A 286 -17.05 -21.73 -7.51
CA VAL A 286 -18.43 -21.48 -7.14
C VAL A 286 -18.73 -21.94 -5.72
N ILE A 287 -19.74 -21.29 -5.12
CA ILE A 287 -20.40 -21.73 -3.90
C ILE A 287 -21.82 -22.19 -4.23
N ILE A 288 -22.20 -23.33 -3.70
CA ILE A 288 -23.48 -23.97 -3.96
C ILE A 288 -24.24 -24.08 -2.63
N ALA A 289 -25.42 -23.49 -2.58
CA ALA A 289 -26.30 -23.58 -1.42
C ALA A 289 -27.05 -24.91 -1.38
N SER A 290 -27.63 -25.27 -0.25
CA SER A 290 -28.44 -26.49 -0.04
C SER A 290 -29.61 -26.64 -1.02
N ASN A 291 -30.19 -25.53 -1.52
CA ASN A 291 -31.23 -25.53 -2.53
C ASN A 291 -30.75 -25.69 -3.98
N GLY A 292 -29.46 -25.95 -4.19
CA GLY A 292 -28.80 -26.10 -5.50
C GLY A 292 -28.47 -24.78 -6.21
N LYS A 293 -28.73 -23.62 -5.59
CA LYS A 293 -28.34 -22.32 -6.16
C LYS A 293 -26.82 -22.19 -6.17
N THR A 294 -26.26 -21.99 -7.36
CA THR A 294 -24.84 -21.82 -7.62
C THR A 294 -24.52 -20.34 -7.83
N VAL A 295 -23.47 -19.85 -7.16
CA VAL A 295 -22.99 -18.47 -7.30
C VAL A 295 -21.46 -18.48 -7.45
N PRO A 296 -20.91 -17.74 -8.44
CA PRO A 296 -19.46 -17.63 -8.58
C PRO A 296 -18.86 -16.84 -7.40
N MET A 297 -17.63 -17.24 -7.03
CA MET A 297 -16.90 -16.55 -5.96
C MET A 297 -16.60 -15.11 -6.34
N ASN A 298 -16.91 -14.19 -5.44
CA ASN A 298 -16.73 -12.74 -5.63
C ASN A 298 -16.65 -12.00 -4.28
N ALA A 299 -16.62 -10.67 -4.30
CA ALA A 299 -16.59 -9.86 -3.09
C ALA A 299 -17.74 -10.13 -2.13
N GLU A 300 -18.93 -10.31 -2.68
CA GLU A 300 -20.16 -10.52 -1.88
C GLU A 300 -20.23 -11.90 -1.22
N THR A 301 -19.61 -12.93 -1.83
CA THR A 301 -19.60 -14.27 -1.22
C THR A 301 -18.65 -14.37 -0.01
N ARG A 302 -17.73 -13.42 0.20
CA ARG A 302 -16.75 -13.46 1.29
C ARG A 302 -17.38 -13.40 2.68
N HIS A 303 -18.57 -12.87 2.81
CA HIS A 303 -19.27 -12.90 4.10
C HIS A 303 -19.59 -14.32 4.58
N LEU A 304 -19.69 -15.30 3.66
CA LEU A 304 -19.89 -16.71 3.95
C LEU A 304 -18.62 -17.43 4.44
N PHE A 305 -17.49 -16.75 4.47
CA PHE A 305 -16.20 -17.33 4.85
C PHE A 305 -15.64 -16.73 6.12
N ALA A 306 -15.10 -17.58 6.99
CA ALA A 306 -14.17 -17.21 8.04
C ALA A 306 -12.77 -17.71 7.64
N TYR A 307 -11.82 -16.81 7.53
CA TYR A 307 -10.47 -17.12 7.04
C TYR A 307 -9.40 -16.80 8.05
N VAL A 308 -8.56 -17.78 8.34
CA VAL A 308 -7.33 -17.62 9.12
C VAL A 308 -6.14 -17.83 8.19
N PRO A 309 -5.48 -16.77 7.73
CA PRO A 309 -4.31 -16.87 6.86
C PRO A 309 -3.08 -17.33 7.62
N GLN A 310 -2.09 -17.78 6.87
CA GLN A 310 -0.76 -18.12 7.37
C GLN A 310 -0.11 -16.91 8.07
N GLY A 311 0.56 -17.16 9.18
CA GLY A 311 1.27 -16.15 9.97
C GLY A 311 0.41 -15.41 10.97
N ASN A 312 0.96 -14.35 11.54
CA ASN A 312 0.28 -13.57 12.58
C ASN A 312 -0.63 -12.51 11.96
N THR A 313 -1.92 -12.60 12.25
CA THR A 313 -2.97 -11.69 11.74
C THR A 313 -3.69 -10.92 12.86
N ILE A 314 -3.16 -10.98 14.07
CA ILE A 314 -3.70 -10.21 15.20
C ILE A 314 -3.21 -8.77 15.09
N LEU A 315 -4.16 -7.85 15.22
CA LEU A 315 -3.90 -6.40 15.17
C LEU A 315 -3.62 -5.85 16.55
N SER A 316 -2.96 -4.68 16.61
CA SER A 316 -2.75 -3.97 17.88
C SER A 316 -4.09 -3.52 18.48
N GLY A 317 -4.22 -3.66 19.80
CA GLY A 317 -5.44 -3.39 20.54
C GLY A 317 -5.68 -4.41 21.65
N THR A 318 -6.88 -4.50 22.19
CA THR A 318 -7.22 -5.56 23.16
C THR A 318 -7.63 -6.85 22.44
N ILE A 319 -7.64 -7.98 23.15
CA ILE A 319 -8.17 -9.25 22.64
C ILE A 319 -9.65 -9.05 22.26
N ALA A 320 -10.43 -8.41 23.12
CA ALA A 320 -11.86 -8.14 22.84
C ALA A 320 -12.06 -7.26 21.59
N GLU A 321 -11.25 -6.22 21.40
CA GLU A 321 -11.28 -5.39 20.17
C GLU A 321 -10.99 -6.24 18.93
N ASN A 322 -9.99 -7.12 18.98
CA ASN A 322 -9.69 -8.02 17.86
C ASN A 322 -10.84 -8.98 17.54
N MET A 323 -11.60 -9.42 18.54
CA MET A 323 -12.79 -10.27 18.34
C MET A 323 -13.94 -9.47 17.76
N ARG A 324 -14.22 -8.28 18.29
CA ARG A 324 -15.32 -7.41 17.83
C ARG A 324 -15.11 -6.85 16.42
N MET A 325 -13.92 -6.91 15.85
CA MET A 325 -13.70 -6.56 14.42
C MET A 325 -14.52 -7.42 13.44
N VAL A 326 -14.86 -8.66 13.80
CA VAL A 326 -15.63 -9.57 12.92
C VAL A 326 -17.09 -9.70 13.34
N LYS A 327 -17.44 -9.31 14.57
CA LYS A 327 -18.78 -9.25 15.12
C LYS A 327 -18.83 -8.13 16.15
N GLU A 328 -19.26 -6.93 15.69
CA GLU A 328 -19.17 -5.68 16.48
C GLU A 328 -19.99 -5.74 17.78
N ASP A 329 -21.13 -6.42 17.76
CA ASP A 329 -22.07 -6.62 18.87
C ASP A 329 -21.78 -7.84 19.73
N ALA A 330 -20.61 -8.50 19.54
CA ALA A 330 -20.26 -9.70 20.33
C ALA A 330 -20.20 -9.40 21.83
N THR A 331 -20.92 -10.20 22.62
CA THR A 331 -20.85 -10.15 24.09
C THR A 331 -19.56 -10.76 24.60
N ASP A 332 -19.19 -10.45 25.83
CA ASP A 332 -18.01 -11.02 26.47
C ASP A 332 -18.10 -12.55 26.60
N GLU A 333 -19.32 -13.08 26.82
CA GLU A 333 -19.58 -14.52 26.91
C GLU A 333 -19.36 -15.21 25.56
N GLU A 334 -19.81 -14.62 24.45
CA GLU A 334 -19.57 -15.13 23.09
C GLU A 334 -18.08 -15.14 22.74
N ILE A 335 -17.35 -14.08 23.15
CA ILE A 335 -15.90 -14.00 22.99
C ILE A 335 -15.21 -15.10 23.78
N ILE A 336 -15.58 -15.31 25.05
CA ILE A 336 -15.01 -16.35 25.90
C ILE A 336 -15.33 -17.75 25.33
N GLU A 337 -16.53 -17.97 24.81
CA GLU A 337 -16.87 -19.24 24.16
C GLU A 337 -15.99 -19.50 22.93
N ALA A 338 -15.80 -18.51 22.05
CA ALA A 338 -14.91 -18.64 20.91
C ALA A 338 -13.45 -18.90 21.32
N LEU A 339 -12.98 -18.28 22.40
CA LEU A 339 -11.66 -18.51 22.97
C LEU A 339 -11.52 -19.94 23.55
N LYS A 340 -12.59 -20.48 24.12
CA LYS A 340 -12.62 -21.89 24.60
C LYS A 340 -12.55 -22.87 23.43
N ILE A 341 -13.28 -22.62 22.35
CA ILE A 341 -13.27 -23.49 21.16
C ILE A 341 -11.85 -23.55 20.56
N SER A 342 -11.17 -22.42 20.47
CA SER A 342 -9.81 -22.32 19.94
C SER A 342 -8.72 -22.73 20.93
N CYS A 343 -9.07 -23.20 22.14
CA CYS A 343 -8.14 -23.47 23.23
C CYS A 343 -7.28 -22.23 23.62
N ALA A 344 -7.77 -21.02 23.34
CA ALA A 344 -7.09 -19.80 23.74
C ALA A 344 -7.43 -19.37 25.16
N TRP A 345 -8.60 -19.75 25.68
CA TRP A 345 -9.04 -19.38 27.01
C TRP A 345 -8.10 -19.85 28.11
N ASP A 346 -7.43 -20.98 27.91
CA ASP A 346 -6.48 -21.53 28.86
C ASP A 346 -5.38 -20.56 29.30
N PHE A 347 -4.90 -19.72 28.37
CA PHE A 347 -3.92 -18.70 28.71
C PHE A 347 -4.54 -17.32 28.93
N VAL A 348 -5.64 -16.97 28.21
CA VAL A 348 -6.26 -15.64 28.31
C VAL A 348 -6.83 -15.39 29.72
N GLN A 349 -7.42 -16.38 30.35
CA GLN A 349 -7.96 -16.27 31.73
C GLN A 349 -6.89 -15.90 32.77
N HIS A 350 -5.60 -16.18 32.51
CA HIS A 350 -4.50 -15.88 33.41
C HIS A 350 -3.83 -14.53 33.13
N LEU A 351 -4.28 -13.80 32.10
CA LEU A 351 -3.79 -12.46 31.84
C LEU A 351 -4.40 -11.46 32.84
N PRO A 352 -3.67 -10.39 33.22
CA PRO A 352 -4.13 -9.42 34.21
C PRO A 352 -5.52 -8.83 33.92
N ASP A 353 -5.77 -8.49 32.64
CA ASP A 353 -7.02 -7.87 32.18
C ASP A 353 -7.88 -8.82 31.33
N THR A 354 -7.59 -10.13 31.38
CA THR A 354 -8.31 -11.19 30.64
C THR A 354 -8.50 -10.83 29.16
N ILE A 355 -9.75 -10.74 28.66
CA ILE A 355 -10.05 -10.36 27.27
C ILE A 355 -9.71 -8.90 26.93
N ASN A 356 -9.55 -8.04 27.94
CA ASN A 356 -9.14 -6.65 27.76
C ASN A 356 -7.61 -6.46 27.75
N SER A 357 -6.85 -7.55 27.89
CA SER A 357 -5.40 -7.51 27.79
C SER A 357 -4.95 -7.06 26.40
N ARG A 358 -3.92 -6.19 26.37
CA ARG A 358 -3.42 -5.59 25.13
C ARG A 358 -2.50 -6.53 24.36
N VAL A 359 -2.72 -6.55 23.06
CA VAL A 359 -1.85 -7.18 22.06
C VAL A 359 -1.06 -6.07 21.38
N GLY A 360 0.26 -6.19 21.34
CA GLY A 360 1.12 -5.25 20.62
C GLY A 360 1.06 -5.46 19.10
N GLU A 361 1.75 -4.58 18.36
CA GLU A 361 1.86 -4.69 16.91
C GLU A 361 2.34 -6.09 16.49
N ARG A 362 1.67 -6.69 15.51
CA ARG A 362 1.95 -8.04 14.99
C ARG A 362 1.93 -9.12 16.09
N GLY A 363 1.04 -8.99 17.09
CA GLY A 363 0.92 -9.99 18.17
C GLY A 363 2.04 -9.93 19.22
N ARG A 364 2.81 -8.83 19.28
CA ARG A 364 3.88 -8.67 20.26
C ARG A 364 3.33 -8.85 21.68
N GLY A 365 3.98 -9.68 22.47
CA GLY A 365 3.55 -10.07 23.83
C GLY A 365 2.95 -11.47 23.91
N PHE A 366 2.66 -12.11 22.77
CA PHE A 366 2.15 -13.48 22.69
C PHE A 366 3.08 -14.37 21.86
N SER A 367 3.13 -15.66 22.18
CA SER A 367 3.81 -16.64 21.33
C SER A 367 3.05 -16.81 20.01
N GLU A 368 3.71 -17.35 18.99
CA GLU A 368 3.08 -17.60 17.69
C GLU A 368 1.84 -18.51 17.82
N GLY A 369 1.94 -19.59 18.60
CA GLY A 369 0.81 -20.49 18.87
C GLY A 369 -0.33 -19.83 19.66
N GLN A 370 -0.04 -18.89 20.57
CA GLN A 370 -1.07 -18.08 21.23
C GLN A 370 -1.77 -17.15 20.23
N SER A 371 -1.01 -16.48 19.37
CA SER A 371 -1.54 -15.61 18.32
C SER A 371 -2.39 -16.38 17.31
N GLN A 372 -1.97 -17.59 16.91
CA GLN A 372 -2.77 -18.46 16.04
C GLN A 372 -4.10 -18.87 16.71
N ARG A 373 -4.09 -19.26 17.98
CA ARG A 373 -5.33 -19.59 18.72
C ARG A 373 -6.28 -18.41 18.83
N LEU A 374 -5.78 -17.19 19.05
CA LEU A 374 -6.60 -15.98 19.01
C LEU A 374 -7.19 -15.71 17.61
N ALA A 375 -6.41 -15.91 16.55
CA ALA A 375 -6.90 -15.76 15.17
C ALA A 375 -7.98 -16.78 14.83
N ILE A 376 -7.84 -18.03 15.30
CA ILE A 376 -8.86 -19.07 15.17
C ILE A 376 -10.12 -18.68 15.96
N ALA A 377 -9.99 -18.18 17.21
CA ALA A 377 -11.13 -17.70 18.01
C ALA A 377 -11.92 -16.64 17.26
N ARG A 378 -11.23 -15.67 16.64
CA ARG A 378 -11.85 -14.63 15.82
C ARG A 378 -12.62 -15.21 14.63
N ALA A 379 -12.06 -16.20 13.95
CA ALA A 379 -12.74 -16.87 12.82
C ALA A 379 -13.96 -17.68 13.28
N VAL A 380 -13.87 -18.33 14.44
CA VAL A 380 -15.00 -19.05 15.06
C VAL A 380 -16.12 -18.08 15.45
N LEU A 381 -15.79 -16.95 16.07
CA LEU A 381 -16.75 -15.92 16.50
C LEU A 381 -17.51 -15.31 15.32
N ARG A 382 -16.88 -15.18 14.15
CA ARG A 382 -17.54 -14.72 12.91
C ARG A 382 -18.70 -15.60 12.51
N ASP A 383 -18.71 -16.84 12.90
CA ASP A 383 -19.74 -17.86 12.68
C ASP A 383 -20.16 -18.06 11.21
N ALA A 384 -19.22 -17.87 10.27
CA ALA A 384 -19.44 -18.09 8.85
C ALA A 384 -19.60 -19.61 8.55
N PRO A 385 -20.41 -19.98 7.52
CA PRO A 385 -20.67 -21.38 7.17
C PRO A 385 -19.45 -22.12 6.61
N VAL A 386 -18.48 -21.42 6.05
CA VAL A 386 -17.23 -22.00 5.52
C VAL A 386 -16.05 -21.46 6.29
N LEU A 387 -15.23 -22.34 6.86
CA LEU A 387 -14.00 -22.00 7.58
C LEU A 387 -12.78 -22.40 6.75
N LEU A 388 -11.88 -21.47 6.55
CA LEU A 388 -10.62 -21.67 5.85
C LEU A 388 -9.46 -21.47 6.82
N LEU A 389 -8.61 -22.47 6.98
CA LEU A 389 -7.44 -22.47 7.87
C LEU A 389 -6.18 -22.67 7.02
N ASP A 390 -5.43 -21.62 6.72
CA ASP A 390 -4.21 -21.68 5.91
C ASP A 390 -2.97 -21.76 6.81
N GLU A 391 -2.49 -22.99 7.04
CA GLU A 391 -1.39 -23.28 7.98
C GLU A 391 -1.59 -22.64 9.37
N ALA A 392 -2.85 -22.40 9.73
CA ALA A 392 -3.24 -21.64 10.91
C ALA A 392 -2.96 -22.38 12.22
N THR A 393 -2.58 -23.65 12.16
CA THR A 393 -2.29 -24.52 13.31
C THR A 393 -0.81 -24.95 13.36
N SER A 394 0.03 -24.43 12.48
CA SER A 394 1.43 -24.83 12.32
C SER A 394 2.30 -24.62 13.58
N ALA A 395 2.01 -23.59 14.38
CA ALA A 395 2.71 -23.30 15.63
C ALA A 395 2.06 -23.95 16.87
N LEU A 396 1.01 -24.76 16.70
CA LEU A 396 0.38 -25.51 17.81
C LEU A 396 1.05 -26.87 18.00
N ASP A 397 1.03 -27.38 19.21
CA ASP A 397 1.33 -28.79 19.46
C ASP A 397 0.20 -29.69 18.95
N VAL A 398 0.52 -30.95 18.67
CA VAL A 398 -0.40 -31.94 18.09
C VAL A 398 -1.69 -32.09 18.90
N THR A 399 -1.61 -32.05 20.22
CA THR A 399 -2.77 -32.20 21.08
C THR A 399 -3.71 -31.03 21.01
N THR A 400 -3.17 -29.81 21.08
CA THR A 400 -3.93 -28.57 20.97
C THR A 400 -4.57 -28.45 19.57
N GLU A 401 -3.85 -28.76 18.52
CA GLU A 401 -4.36 -28.74 17.14
C GLU A 401 -5.57 -29.66 16.96
N ARG A 402 -5.44 -30.93 17.45
CA ARG A 402 -6.56 -31.90 17.42
C ARG A 402 -7.76 -31.40 18.22
N ASN A 403 -7.53 -30.82 19.41
CA ASN A 403 -8.60 -30.31 20.25
C ASN A 403 -9.34 -29.14 19.59
N VAL A 404 -8.63 -28.18 19.00
CA VAL A 404 -9.22 -27.07 18.26
C VAL A 404 -10.14 -27.58 17.14
N LEU A 405 -9.64 -28.46 16.27
CA LEU A 405 -10.44 -29.00 15.19
C LEU A 405 -11.65 -29.79 15.67
N ARG A 406 -11.46 -30.63 16.69
CA ARG A 406 -12.60 -31.39 17.32
C ARG A 406 -13.63 -30.47 17.93
N ASN A 407 -13.23 -29.41 18.61
CA ASN A 407 -14.15 -28.43 19.18
C ASN A 407 -14.96 -27.73 18.11
N ILE A 408 -14.32 -27.33 17.00
CA ILE A 408 -14.99 -26.71 15.85
C ILE A 408 -16.06 -27.65 15.27
N ILE A 409 -15.71 -28.92 15.01
CA ILE A 409 -16.63 -29.93 14.46
C ILE A 409 -17.83 -30.15 15.39
N ARG A 410 -17.55 -30.33 16.71
CA ARG A 410 -18.61 -30.63 17.67
C ARG A 410 -19.62 -29.51 17.83
N GLN A 411 -19.16 -28.26 17.77
CA GLN A 411 -20.03 -27.11 18.01
C GLN A 411 -20.70 -26.60 16.74
N ARG A 412 -20.18 -26.95 15.57
CA ARG A 412 -20.67 -26.48 14.28
C ARG A 412 -20.66 -27.60 13.24
N PRO A 413 -21.52 -28.64 13.37
CA PRO A 413 -21.45 -29.85 12.55
C PRO A 413 -21.74 -29.62 11.06
N ASN A 414 -22.43 -28.54 10.69
CA ASN A 414 -22.77 -28.24 9.29
C ASN A 414 -21.76 -27.29 8.62
N LYS A 415 -20.69 -26.86 9.33
CA LYS A 415 -19.64 -26.02 8.72
C LYS A 415 -18.77 -26.82 7.79
N THR A 416 -18.52 -26.27 6.61
CA THR A 416 -17.49 -26.75 5.71
C THR A 416 -16.15 -26.22 6.18
N CYS A 417 -15.16 -27.08 6.43
CA CYS A 417 -13.84 -26.69 6.89
C CYS A 417 -12.77 -27.09 5.86
N ILE A 418 -12.01 -26.14 5.36
CA ILE A 418 -10.89 -26.39 4.43
C ILE A 418 -9.59 -26.01 5.14
N VAL A 419 -8.68 -26.96 5.28
CA VAL A 419 -7.43 -26.82 6.06
C VAL A 419 -6.24 -27.05 5.15
N THR A 420 -5.26 -26.17 5.13
CA THR A 420 -3.94 -26.53 4.61
C THR A 420 -3.07 -27.06 5.75
N THR A 421 -2.51 -28.23 5.57
CA THR A 421 -1.68 -28.87 6.61
C THR A 421 -0.64 -29.79 6.01
N HIS A 422 0.44 -29.99 6.76
CA HIS A 422 1.45 -31.02 6.49
C HIS A 422 1.47 -32.08 7.61
N ARG A 423 0.53 -32.01 8.56
CA ARG A 423 0.57 -32.87 9.75
C ARG A 423 -0.36 -34.06 9.63
N PRO A 424 0.14 -35.30 9.82
CA PRO A 424 -0.66 -36.52 9.81
C PRO A 424 -1.81 -36.49 10.82
N SER A 425 -1.60 -35.85 11.97
CA SER A 425 -2.60 -35.70 13.03
C SER A 425 -3.92 -35.07 12.61
N VAL A 426 -3.89 -34.18 11.62
CA VAL A 426 -5.06 -33.50 11.06
C VAL A 426 -5.73 -34.34 9.99
N LEU A 427 -4.95 -35.06 9.17
CA LEU A 427 -5.45 -35.85 8.05
C LEU A 427 -6.43 -36.94 8.52
N GLY A 428 -6.18 -37.51 9.70
CA GLY A 428 -7.09 -38.51 10.31
C GLY A 428 -8.45 -37.96 10.76
N LEU A 429 -8.66 -36.63 10.72
CA LEU A 429 -9.93 -35.98 10.99
C LEU A 429 -10.67 -35.54 9.71
N CYS A 430 -9.98 -35.62 8.56
CA CYS A 430 -10.51 -35.15 7.29
C CYS A 430 -11.28 -36.24 6.54
N GLN A 431 -12.40 -35.87 5.94
CA GLN A 431 -13.19 -36.76 5.07
C GLN A 431 -12.60 -36.85 3.67
N ARG A 432 -11.93 -35.79 3.22
CA ARG A 432 -11.25 -35.74 1.92
C ARG A 432 -9.88 -35.10 2.07
N VAL A 433 -8.94 -35.56 1.28
CA VAL A 433 -7.59 -35.02 1.20
C VAL A 433 -7.24 -34.77 -0.27
N TYR A 434 -6.89 -33.51 -0.59
CA TYR A 434 -6.41 -33.13 -1.92
C TYR A 434 -4.92 -32.85 -1.88
N ARG A 435 -4.19 -33.49 -2.79
CA ARG A 435 -2.77 -33.20 -3.00
C ARG A 435 -2.62 -32.11 -4.06
N VAL A 436 -1.90 -31.05 -3.69
CA VAL A 436 -1.53 -29.93 -4.57
C VAL A 436 -0.05 -30.10 -4.91
N MET A 437 0.25 -30.42 -6.16
CA MET A 437 1.61 -30.69 -6.61
C MET A 437 1.76 -30.42 -8.10
N ASN A 438 2.84 -29.73 -8.52
CA ASN A 438 3.12 -29.36 -9.91
C ASN A 438 1.94 -28.65 -10.60
N GLY A 439 1.24 -27.80 -9.88
CA GLY A 439 0.08 -27.06 -10.39
C GLY A 439 -1.20 -27.90 -10.55
N THR A 440 -1.21 -29.17 -10.18
CA THR A 440 -2.40 -30.02 -10.25
C THR A 440 -2.97 -30.27 -8.85
N VAL A 441 -4.30 -30.44 -8.79
CA VAL A 441 -5.05 -30.77 -7.57
C VAL A 441 -5.72 -32.11 -7.79
N ALA A 442 -5.35 -33.10 -7.01
CA ALA A 442 -5.88 -34.46 -7.10
C ALA A 442 -6.42 -34.92 -5.75
N GLU A 443 -7.64 -35.47 -5.73
CA GLU A 443 -8.18 -36.13 -4.54
C GLU A 443 -7.41 -37.44 -4.30
N LEU A 444 -6.95 -37.65 -3.08
CA LEU A 444 -6.25 -38.87 -2.69
C LEU A 444 -7.27 -39.91 -2.21
N ASP A 445 -7.14 -41.14 -2.72
CA ASP A 445 -7.90 -42.27 -2.20
C ASP A 445 -7.57 -42.55 -0.73
N GLY A 446 -8.53 -43.09 0.04
CA GLY A 446 -8.35 -43.35 1.47
C GLY A 446 -7.10 -44.20 1.81
N ALA A 447 -6.68 -45.10 0.87
CA ALA A 447 -5.45 -45.88 1.01
C ALA A 447 -4.17 -45.05 0.78
N GLU A 448 -4.19 -44.10 -0.15
CA GLU A 448 -3.06 -43.17 -0.40
C GLU A 448 -2.95 -42.12 0.69
N GLY A 449 -4.11 -41.63 1.20
CA GLY A 449 -4.15 -40.74 2.35
C GLY A 449 -3.57 -41.40 3.61
N ALA A 450 -3.89 -42.67 3.86
CA ALA A 450 -3.35 -43.45 4.98
C ALA A 450 -1.83 -43.66 4.86
N LYS A 451 -1.32 -43.98 3.67
CA LYS A 451 0.15 -44.09 3.43
C LYS A 451 0.86 -42.74 3.65
N MET A 452 0.25 -41.65 3.24
CA MET A 452 0.82 -40.31 3.47
C MET A 452 0.89 -39.96 4.97
N VAL A 453 -0.01 -40.55 5.79
CA VAL A 453 0.03 -40.44 7.25
C VAL A 453 1.17 -41.29 7.85
N GLU A 454 1.57 -42.39 7.22
CA GLU A 454 2.66 -43.26 7.66
C GLU A 454 4.04 -42.77 7.19
N ASP A 455 4.13 -42.09 6.06
CA ASP A 455 5.39 -41.59 5.45
C ASP A 455 5.86 -40.24 6.04
N PHE A 456 5.09 -39.63 6.92
CA PHE A 456 5.40 -38.39 7.67
C PHE A 456 5.55 -38.64 9.16
#